data_69e219fff4c58dfb17fdd9fefa701897
#
_entry.id   69e219fff4c58dfb17fdd9fefa701897
#
_cell.length_a   1.000
_cell.length_b   1.000
_cell.length_c   1.000
_cell.angle_alpha   90.00
_cell.angle_beta   90.00
_cell.angle_gamma   90.00
#
_symmetry.space_group_name_H-M   'P 1'
#
loop_
_entity.id
_entity.type
_entity.pdbx_description
1 polymer ?
#
loop_
_entity_poly.entity_id
_entity_poly.type
_entity_poly.pdbx_seq_one_letter_code
_entity_poly.pdbx_strand_id
1 'polypeptide(L)'
;MNIRIISMLALLLFMTIPSIHCLHVYQQQHYQIDRYLTWCYKQRYRSYLSWRSLFYYIPFLGIAWTRNLWLLILLLLVDSYLLFKVEKNTVYSKKIVYTNRMKRLCLMLILLEVTFLCLYVSLLNPIIQILLAFLCSMAPAVLLIGAAACCMPLEEAIKDYYMKDAQNMLIANQHCKVIGITGSFGKTSTKNIVNQLLSSRYYCFMTPASYNN
;
A
#
# COMPACT_ATOMS: atom_id res chain seq x y z
N MET A 1 11.20 -25.80 -20.63
CA MET A 1 10.32 -24.83 -19.94
C MET A 1 10.01 -23.69 -20.91
N ASN A 2 8.76 -23.32 -21.07
CA ASN A 2 8.37 -22.35 -22.11
C ASN A 2 8.93 -20.96 -21.75
N ILE A 3 9.64 -20.28 -22.67
CA ILE A 3 10.26 -18.97 -22.47
C ILE A 3 9.29 -17.92 -21.90
N ARG A 4 7.99 -18.03 -22.24
CA ARG A 4 6.93 -17.17 -21.72
C ARG A 4 6.72 -17.34 -20.20
N ILE A 5 6.82 -18.56 -19.70
CA ILE A 5 6.71 -18.84 -18.26
C ILE A 5 7.91 -18.24 -17.52
N ILE A 6 9.11 -18.34 -18.10
CA ILE A 6 10.31 -17.75 -17.50
C ILE A 6 10.19 -16.22 -17.48
N SER A 7 9.72 -15.60 -18.56
CA SER A 7 9.52 -14.14 -18.62
C SER A 7 8.44 -13.68 -17.64
N MET A 8 7.37 -14.47 -17.44
CA MET A 8 6.34 -14.21 -16.43
C MET A 8 6.93 -14.23 -15.01
N LEU A 9 7.74 -15.24 -14.69
CA LEU A 9 8.40 -15.32 -13.36
C LEU A 9 9.37 -14.15 -13.12
N ALA A 10 10.11 -13.74 -14.13
CA ALA A 10 11.00 -12.58 -14.07
C ALA A 10 10.18 -11.28 -13.84
N LEU A 11 9.05 -11.14 -14.53
CA LEU A 11 8.15 -9.99 -14.37
C LEU A 11 7.50 -9.97 -12.98
N LEU A 12 7.07 -11.13 -12.46
CA LEU A 12 6.55 -11.24 -11.10
C LEU A 12 7.58 -10.75 -10.07
N LEU A 13 8.81 -11.23 -10.17
CA LEU A 13 9.90 -10.84 -9.28
C LEU A 13 10.18 -9.33 -9.38
N PHE A 14 10.12 -8.77 -10.58
CA PHE A 14 10.31 -7.35 -10.81
C PHE A 14 9.19 -6.50 -10.19
N MET A 15 7.94 -6.94 -10.22
CA MET A 15 6.80 -6.21 -9.67
C MET A 15 6.74 -6.29 -8.14
N THR A 16 7.13 -7.40 -7.51
CA THR A 16 6.99 -7.60 -6.06
C THR A 16 7.79 -6.60 -5.23
N ILE A 17 8.99 -6.22 -5.67
CA ILE A 17 9.86 -5.31 -4.91
C ILE A 17 9.24 -3.91 -4.79
N PRO A 18 8.85 -3.22 -5.88
CA PRO A 18 8.19 -1.93 -5.79
C PRO A 18 6.81 -2.02 -5.10
N SER A 19 6.10 -3.14 -5.23
CA SER A 19 4.80 -3.34 -4.55
C SER A 19 4.95 -3.35 -3.02
N ILE A 20 6.00 -3.99 -2.48
CA ILE A 20 6.31 -3.96 -1.04
C ILE A 20 6.62 -2.53 -0.59
N HIS A 21 7.41 -1.79 -1.37
CA HIS A 21 7.69 -0.39 -1.09
C HIS A 21 6.42 0.46 -1.05
N CYS A 22 5.59 0.35 -2.07
CA CYS A 22 4.32 1.08 -2.16
C CYS A 22 3.38 0.75 -0.99
N LEU A 23 3.26 -0.53 -0.60
CA LEU A 23 2.49 -0.98 0.55
C LEU A 23 3.00 -0.36 1.85
N HIS A 24 4.31 -0.34 2.05
CA HIS A 24 4.92 0.25 3.23
C HIS A 24 4.62 1.75 3.34
N VAL A 25 4.82 2.48 2.26
CA VAL A 25 4.48 3.90 2.20
C VAL A 25 2.99 4.14 2.44
N TYR A 26 2.13 3.35 1.82
CA TYR A 26 0.67 3.48 1.98
C TYR A 26 0.23 3.26 3.44
N GLN A 27 0.85 2.32 4.15
CA GLN A 27 0.63 2.14 5.59
C GLN A 27 1.08 3.38 6.38
N GLN A 28 2.24 3.97 6.05
CA GLN A 28 2.72 5.20 6.70
C GLN A 28 1.80 6.40 6.43
N GLN A 29 1.11 6.42 5.29
CA GLN A 29 0.09 7.42 4.95
C GLN A 29 -1.29 7.10 5.55
N HIS A 30 -1.37 6.23 6.57
CA HIS A 30 -2.59 5.84 7.28
C HIS A 30 -3.69 5.25 6.39
N TYR A 31 -3.31 4.58 5.31
CA TYR A 31 -4.23 3.98 4.33
C TYR A 31 -5.19 5.01 3.68
N GLN A 32 -4.73 6.25 3.50
CA GLN A 32 -5.47 7.32 2.83
C GLN A 32 -4.93 7.52 1.42
N ILE A 33 -5.80 7.32 0.42
CA ILE A 33 -5.44 7.42 -1.00
C ILE A 33 -4.94 8.83 -1.33
N ASP A 34 -5.61 9.87 -0.84
CA ASP A 34 -5.25 11.26 -1.11
C ASP A 34 -3.85 11.62 -0.58
N ARG A 35 -3.51 11.14 0.63
CA ARG A 35 -2.17 11.32 1.20
C ARG A 35 -1.11 10.55 0.42
N TYR A 36 -1.44 9.34 -0.01
CA TYR A 36 -0.55 8.52 -0.81
C TYR A 36 -0.30 9.16 -2.19
N LEU A 37 -1.34 9.66 -2.86
CA LEU A 37 -1.23 10.40 -4.13
C LEU A 37 -0.39 11.68 -3.96
N THR A 38 -0.61 12.42 -2.88
CA THR A 38 0.19 13.61 -2.56
C THR A 38 1.65 13.25 -2.32
N TRP A 39 1.91 12.13 -1.65
CA TRP A 39 3.26 11.61 -1.47
C TRP A 39 3.90 11.21 -2.81
N CYS A 40 3.19 10.45 -3.64
CA CYS A 40 3.65 10.08 -5.00
C CYS A 40 3.99 11.32 -5.82
N TYR A 41 3.18 12.37 -5.78
CA TYR A 41 3.42 13.61 -6.47
C TYR A 41 4.65 14.37 -5.96
N LYS A 42 4.78 14.49 -4.63
CA LYS A 42 5.93 15.17 -3.99
C LYS A 42 7.26 14.43 -4.19
N GLN A 43 7.22 13.10 -4.15
CA GLN A 43 8.38 12.24 -4.35
C GLN A 43 8.71 12.00 -5.83
N ARG A 44 7.96 12.57 -6.77
CA ARG A 44 8.14 12.42 -8.22
C ARG A 44 9.58 12.63 -8.68
N TYR A 45 10.36 13.46 -7.98
CA TYR A 45 11.77 13.70 -8.27
C TYR A 45 12.72 12.61 -7.72
N ARG A 46 12.26 11.76 -6.79
CA ARG A 46 13.09 10.74 -6.14
C ARG A 46 12.62 9.30 -6.39
N SER A 47 11.41 9.11 -6.91
CA SER A 47 10.82 7.79 -7.10
C SER A 47 10.94 7.33 -8.56
N TYR A 48 10.44 6.14 -8.85
CA TYR A 48 10.49 5.39 -10.11
C TYR A 48 10.11 6.16 -11.40
N LEU A 49 9.57 7.38 -11.31
CA LEU A 49 9.25 8.31 -12.40
C LEU A 49 10.24 9.47 -12.53
N SER A 50 11.39 9.41 -11.87
CA SER A 50 12.48 10.38 -12.06
C SER A 50 13.04 10.26 -13.49
N TRP A 51 13.59 11.35 -14.05
CA TRP A 51 14.33 11.31 -15.32
C TRP A 51 15.40 10.22 -15.34
N ARG A 52 16.00 9.91 -14.20
CA ARG A 52 16.98 8.81 -14.05
C ARG A 52 16.34 7.44 -14.21
N SER A 53 15.12 7.24 -13.74
CA SER A 53 14.41 5.97 -13.92
C SER A 53 13.90 5.79 -15.36
N LEU A 54 13.63 6.86 -16.11
CA LEU A 54 13.31 6.76 -17.54
C LEU A 54 14.42 6.08 -18.35
N PHE A 55 15.69 6.26 -17.96
CA PHE A 55 16.80 5.56 -18.60
C PHE A 55 16.73 4.03 -18.43
N TYR A 56 16.15 3.52 -17.34
CA TYR A 56 15.93 2.09 -17.16
C TYR A 56 14.88 1.53 -18.11
N TYR A 57 13.95 2.38 -18.60
CA TYR A 57 12.85 1.96 -19.46
C TYR A 57 13.15 2.10 -20.95
N ILE A 58 14.13 2.91 -21.34
CA ILE A 58 14.58 3.03 -22.76
C ILE A 58 14.94 1.66 -23.35
N PRO A 59 15.67 0.75 -22.65
CA PRO A 59 15.98 -0.58 -23.17
C PRO A 59 14.76 -1.41 -23.55
N PHE A 60 13.60 -1.25 -22.86
CA PHE A 60 12.37 -1.96 -23.20
C PHE A 60 11.91 -1.65 -24.64
N LEU A 61 12.04 -0.41 -25.08
CA LEU A 61 11.71 -0.01 -26.46
C LEU A 61 12.65 -0.66 -27.47
N GLY A 62 13.96 -0.73 -27.15
CA GLY A 62 14.93 -1.42 -27.99
C GLY A 62 14.66 -2.93 -28.09
N ILE A 63 14.27 -3.56 -26.99
CA ILE A 63 13.92 -4.98 -26.94
C ILE A 63 12.61 -5.23 -27.70
N ALA A 64 11.64 -4.33 -27.65
CA ALA A 64 10.41 -4.41 -28.44
C ALA A 64 10.71 -4.44 -29.96
N TRP A 65 11.72 -3.72 -30.39
CA TRP A 65 12.20 -3.73 -31.79
C TRP A 65 12.80 -5.10 -32.15
N THR A 66 13.62 -5.67 -31.29
CA THR A 66 14.31 -6.96 -31.57
C THR A 66 13.40 -8.18 -31.36
N ARG A 67 12.23 -8.03 -30.71
CA ARG A 67 11.29 -9.12 -30.34
C ARG A 67 11.93 -10.25 -29.51
N ASN A 68 13.04 -9.98 -28.83
CA ASN A 68 13.82 -10.98 -28.13
C ASN A 68 13.43 -11.09 -26.64
N LEU A 69 12.67 -12.12 -26.28
CA LEU A 69 12.22 -12.36 -24.92
C LEU A 69 13.36 -12.72 -23.94
N TRP A 70 14.48 -13.26 -24.40
CA TRP A 70 15.64 -13.53 -23.56
C TRP A 70 16.30 -12.24 -23.05
N LEU A 71 16.39 -11.22 -23.91
CA LEU A 71 16.88 -9.90 -23.51
C LEU A 71 15.92 -9.26 -22.51
N LEU A 72 14.60 -9.44 -22.66
CA LEU A 72 13.61 -8.95 -21.70
C LEU A 72 13.81 -9.61 -20.33
N ILE A 73 13.98 -10.93 -20.28
CA ILE A 73 14.23 -11.66 -19.03
C ILE A 73 15.49 -11.14 -18.33
N LEU A 74 16.58 -11.00 -19.07
CA LEU A 74 17.85 -10.50 -18.55
C LEU A 74 17.66 -9.08 -17.95
N LEU A 75 17.00 -8.19 -18.69
CA LEU A 75 16.72 -6.82 -18.24
C LEU A 75 15.89 -6.83 -16.93
N LEU A 76 14.78 -7.58 -16.88
CA LEU A 76 13.93 -7.67 -15.70
C LEU A 76 14.68 -8.19 -14.47
N LEU A 77 15.60 -9.15 -14.64
CA LEU A 77 16.41 -9.68 -13.55
C LEU A 77 17.43 -8.65 -13.05
N VAL A 78 18.09 -7.93 -13.97
CA VAL A 78 19.03 -6.87 -13.61
C VAL A 78 18.32 -5.74 -12.87
N ASP A 79 17.19 -5.29 -13.39
CA ASP A 79 16.40 -4.22 -12.76
C ASP A 79 15.84 -4.66 -11.41
N SER A 80 15.38 -5.90 -11.27
CA SER A 80 14.96 -6.46 -9.99
C SER A 80 16.08 -6.43 -8.94
N TYR A 81 17.29 -6.79 -9.34
CA TYR A 81 18.45 -6.72 -8.45
C TYR A 81 18.79 -5.29 -8.03
N LEU A 82 18.76 -4.34 -8.98
CA LEU A 82 19.01 -2.92 -8.69
C LEU A 82 17.94 -2.34 -7.74
N LEU A 83 16.67 -2.65 -7.99
CA LEU A 83 15.57 -2.22 -7.12
C LEU A 83 15.69 -2.82 -5.71
N PHE A 84 16.03 -4.10 -5.60
CA PHE A 84 16.27 -4.74 -4.31
C PHE A 84 17.40 -4.05 -3.53
N LYS A 85 18.50 -3.70 -4.21
CA LYS A 85 19.61 -2.97 -3.60
C LYS A 85 19.19 -1.58 -3.10
N VAL A 86 18.37 -0.87 -3.88
CA VAL A 86 17.83 0.44 -3.50
C VAL A 86 16.90 0.29 -2.28
N GLU A 87 15.99 -0.67 -2.32
CA GLU A 87 15.03 -0.90 -1.24
C GLU A 87 15.72 -1.29 0.07
N LYS A 88 16.74 -2.16 0.02
CA LYS A 88 17.53 -2.55 1.19
C LYS A 88 18.21 -1.35 1.87
N ASN A 89 18.58 -0.34 1.10
CA ASN A 89 19.25 0.88 1.62
C ASN A 89 18.25 1.97 2.01
N THR A 90 16.95 1.76 1.79
CA THR A 90 15.92 2.74 2.14
C THR A 90 15.62 2.70 3.63
N VAL A 91 15.81 3.83 4.31
CA VAL A 91 15.50 3.96 5.75
C VAL A 91 14.05 4.40 5.91
N TYR A 92 13.23 3.54 6.50
CA TYR A 92 11.85 3.85 6.83
C TYR A 92 11.72 4.38 8.26
N SER A 93 10.84 5.35 8.47
CA SER A 93 10.59 5.93 9.80
C SER A 93 9.95 4.92 10.77
N LYS A 94 9.15 3.98 10.26
CA LYS A 94 8.48 2.91 11.02
C LYS A 94 8.58 1.60 10.25
N LYS A 95 8.69 0.49 10.98
CA LYS A 95 8.64 -0.85 10.39
C LYS A 95 7.22 -1.17 9.90
N ILE A 96 7.14 -1.99 8.85
CA ILE A 96 5.86 -2.50 8.34
C ILE A 96 5.18 -3.39 9.40
N VAL A 97 3.89 -3.20 9.61
CA VAL A 97 3.08 -4.00 10.54
C VAL A 97 1.97 -4.71 9.78
N TYR A 98 1.95 -6.04 9.83
CA TYR A 98 0.96 -6.86 9.13
C TYR A 98 -0.35 -6.96 9.92
N THR A 99 -1.11 -5.86 9.95
CA THR A 99 -2.48 -5.83 10.49
C THR A 99 -3.44 -6.61 9.60
N ASN A 100 -4.64 -6.95 10.09
CA ASN A 100 -5.67 -7.62 9.28
C ASN A 100 -6.05 -6.79 8.04
N ARG A 101 -6.09 -5.45 8.18
CA ARG A 101 -6.29 -4.54 7.04
C ARG A 101 -5.17 -4.67 6.01
N MET A 102 -3.92 -4.69 6.46
CA MET A 102 -2.76 -4.87 5.57
C MET A 102 -2.80 -6.22 4.86
N LYS A 103 -3.18 -7.30 5.55
CA LYS A 103 -3.30 -8.64 4.94
C LYS A 103 -4.36 -8.68 3.83
N ARG A 104 -5.53 -8.06 4.04
CA ARG A 104 -6.58 -7.95 2.99
C ARG A 104 -6.09 -7.16 1.78
N LEU A 105 -5.41 -6.04 2.03
CA LEU A 105 -4.84 -5.23 0.95
C LEU A 105 -3.76 -5.99 0.16
N CYS A 106 -2.86 -6.70 0.86
CA CYS A 106 -1.85 -7.56 0.22
C CYS A 106 -2.52 -8.65 -0.65
N LEU A 107 -3.55 -9.32 -0.13
CA LEU A 107 -4.28 -10.34 -0.87
C LEU A 107 -4.88 -9.76 -2.16
N MET A 108 -5.55 -8.60 -2.07
CA MET A 108 -6.15 -7.95 -3.22
C MET A 108 -5.12 -7.50 -4.25
N LEU A 109 -3.98 -6.98 -3.78
CA LEU A 109 -2.88 -6.59 -4.66
C LEU A 109 -2.29 -7.80 -5.39
N ILE A 110 -2.06 -8.92 -4.70
CA ILE A 110 -1.57 -10.17 -5.30
C ILE A 110 -2.59 -10.68 -6.35
N LEU A 111 -3.88 -10.63 -6.06
CA LEU A 111 -4.91 -11.02 -7.04
C LEU A 111 -4.84 -10.17 -8.30
N LEU A 112 -4.68 -8.86 -8.18
CA LEU A 112 -4.53 -7.97 -9.32
C LEU A 112 -3.23 -8.25 -10.09
N GLU A 113 -2.11 -8.47 -9.41
CA GLU A 113 -0.84 -8.84 -10.06
C GLU A 113 -0.95 -10.17 -10.80
N VAL A 114 -1.59 -11.19 -10.20
CA VAL A 114 -1.81 -12.50 -10.83
C VAL A 114 -2.71 -12.38 -12.06
N THR A 115 -3.79 -11.61 -11.99
CA THR A 115 -4.66 -11.38 -13.16
C THR A 115 -3.90 -10.72 -14.31
N PHE A 116 -3.04 -9.75 -13.98
CA PHE A 116 -2.16 -9.10 -14.97
C PHE A 116 -1.16 -10.07 -15.61
N LEU A 117 -0.57 -10.96 -14.80
CA LEU A 117 0.35 -12.00 -15.28
C LEU A 117 -0.36 -13.05 -16.14
N CYS A 118 -1.58 -13.43 -15.81
CA CYS A 118 -2.40 -14.31 -16.65
C CYS A 118 -2.69 -13.67 -18.02
N LEU A 119 -3.02 -12.39 -18.05
CA LEU A 119 -3.17 -11.63 -19.30
C LEU A 119 -1.88 -11.60 -20.10
N TYR A 120 -0.75 -11.35 -19.44
CA TYR A 120 0.57 -11.35 -20.08
C TYR A 120 0.88 -12.68 -20.79
N VAL A 121 0.62 -13.81 -20.14
CA VAL A 121 0.89 -15.15 -20.72
C VAL A 121 -0.07 -15.49 -21.86
N SER A 122 -1.33 -15.03 -21.80
CA SER A 122 -2.33 -15.29 -22.83
C SER A 122 -2.03 -14.58 -24.15
N LEU A 123 -1.22 -13.53 -24.14
CA LEU A 123 -0.84 -12.79 -25.33
C LEU A 123 0.17 -13.57 -26.18
N LEU A 124 -0.14 -13.73 -27.46
CA LEU A 124 0.70 -14.47 -28.40
C LEU A 124 1.78 -13.59 -29.04
N ASN A 125 1.53 -12.28 -29.16
CA ASN A 125 2.42 -11.34 -29.81
C ASN A 125 3.52 -10.85 -28.85
N PRO A 126 4.81 -11.12 -29.14
CA PRO A 126 5.91 -10.72 -28.26
C PRO A 126 6.05 -9.20 -28.10
N ILE A 127 5.68 -8.40 -29.09
CA ILE A 127 5.70 -6.94 -28.97
C ILE A 127 4.71 -6.47 -27.90
N ILE A 128 3.49 -7.03 -27.91
CA ILE A 128 2.46 -6.67 -26.95
C ILE A 128 2.89 -7.13 -25.54
N GLN A 129 3.54 -8.29 -25.42
CA GLN A 129 4.10 -8.76 -24.15
C GLN A 129 5.15 -7.80 -23.60
N ILE A 130 6.06 -7.30 -24.43
CA ILE A 130 7.11 -6.37 -24.01
C ILE A 130 6.49 -5.02 -23.61
N LEU A 131 5.52 -4.51 -24.36
CA LEU A 131 4.79 -3.29 -24.02
C LEU A 131 4.01 -3.44 -22.70
N LEU A 132 3.37 -4.60 -22.49
CA LEU A 132 2.68 -4.88 -21.27
C LEU A 132 3.64 -4.99 -20.08
N ALA A 133 4.79 -5.65 -20.23
CA ALA A 133 5.84 -5.69 -19.23
C ALA A 133 6.33 -4.28 -18.86
N PHE A 134 6.49 -3.39 -19.83
CA PHE A 134 6.81 -1.99 -19.60
C PHE A 134 5.72 -1.28 -18.79
N LEU A 135 4.46 -1.43 -19.15
CA LEU A 135 3.33 -0.87 -18.40
C LEU A 135 3.28 -1.43 -16.97
N CYS A 136 3.51 -2.73 -16.78
CA CYS A 136 3.58 -3.36 -15.46
C CYS A 136 4.71 -2.80 -14.60
N SER A 137 5.83 -2.43 -15.20
CA SER A 137 6.94 -1.82 -14.47
C SER A 137 6.60 -0.46 -13.88
N MET A 138 5.66 0.26 -14.52
CA MET A 138 5.12 1.54 -14.05
C MET A 138 3.93 1.40 -13.09
N ALA A 139 3.32 0.22 -13.05
CA ALA A 139 2.00 -0.01 -12.44
C ALA A 139 1.95 -0.23 -10.91
N PRO A 140 3.01 -0.59 -10.14
CA PRO A 140 2.83 -0.98 -8.73
C PRO A 140 2.08 0.05 -7.90
N ALA A 141 2.36 1.35 -8.10
CA ALA A 141 1.64 2.41 -7.41
C ALA A 141 0.17 2.51 -7.83
N VAL A 142 -0.13 2.31 -9.11
CA VAL A 142 -1.49 2.35 -9.67
C VAL A 142 -2.28 1.10 -9.25
N LEU A 143 -1.66 -0.08 -9.31
CA LEU A 143 -2.26 -1.33 -8.86
C LEU A 143 -2.60 -1.28 -7.37
N LEU A 144 -1.74 -0.67 -6.54
CA LEU A 144 -2.03 -0.47 -5.13
C LEU A 144 -3.25 0.43 -4.92
N ILE A 145 -3.39 1.51 -5.68
CA ILE A 145 -4.57 2.39 -5.60
C ILE A 145 -5.83 1.61 -6.00
N GLY A 146 -5.75 0.81 -7.09
CA GLY A 146 -6.84 -0.07 -7.49
C GLY A 146 -7.21 -1.09 -6.40
N ALA A 147 -6.22 -1.76 -5.80
CA ALA A 147 -6.44 -2.69 -4.69
C ALA A 147 -7.06 -1.99 -3.48
N ALA A 148 -6.58 -0.79 -3.14
CA ALA A 148 -7.11 0.01 -2.04
C ALA A 148 -8.57 0.41 -2.31
N ALA A 149 -8.89 0.88 -3.52
CA ALA A 149 -10.25 1.23 -3.91
C ALA A 149 -11.21 0.03 -3.85
N CYS A 150 -10.78 -1.15 -4.31
CA CYS A 150 -11.55 -2.38 -4.20
C CYS A 150 -11.77 -2.83 -2.75
N CYS A 151 -10.82 -2.57 -1.85
CA CYS A 151 -10.95 -2.89 -0.43
C CYS A 151 -11.79 -1.86 0.35
N MET A 152 -11.98 -0.63 -0.15
CA MET A 152 -12.72 0.44 0.56
C MET A 152 -14.10 0.01 1.05
N PRO A 153 -15.00 -0.54 0.23
CA PRO A 153 -16.34 -0.89 0.70
C PRO A 153 -16.32 -1.94 1.82
N LEU A 154 -15.39 -2.87 1.78
CA LEU A 154 -15.21 -3.87 2.84
C LEU A 154 -14.70 -3.22 4.13
N GLU A 155 -13.75 -2.31 4.04
CA GLU A 155 -13.19 -1.60 5.20
C GLU A 155 -14.23 -0.69 5.86
N GLU A 156 -15.08 -0.03 5.06
CA GLU A 156 -16.21 0.77 5.56
C GLU A 156 -17.24 -0.10 6.26
N ALA A 157 -17.63 -1.22 5.67
CA ALA A 157 -18.56 -2.16 6.30
C ALA A 157 -18.03 -2.71 7.63
N ILE A 158 -16.74 -3.04 7.71
CA ILE A 158 -16.09 -3.49 8.95
C ILE A 158 -16.09 -2.36 9.99
N LYS A 159 -15.77 -1.14 9.59
CA LYS A 159 -15.81 0.03 10.47
C LYS A 159 -17.22 0.26 11.04
N ASP A 160 -18.23 0.22 10.18
CA ASP A 160 -19.64 0.42 10.59
C ASP A 160 -20.11 -0.67 11.53
N TYR A 161 -19.70 -1.93 11.28
CA TYR A 161 -19.98 -3.04 12.19
C TYR A 161 -19.45 -2.78 13.61
N TYR A 162 -18.16 -2.43 13.73
CA TYR A 162 -17.56 -2.13 15.03
C TYR A 162 -18.14 -0.88 15.70
N MET A 163 -18.50 0.14 14.90
CA MET A 163 -19.14 1.33 15.44
C MET A 163 -20.54 1.03 16.02
N LYS A 164 -21.35 0.23 15.32
CA LYS A 164 -22.67 -0.21 15.80
C LYS A 164 -22.54 -1.09 17.04
N ASP A 165 -21.59 -2.02 17.06
CA ASP A 165 -21.32 -2.88 18.20
C ASP A 165 -20.95 -2.07 19.44
N ALA A 166 -20.04 -1.10 19.31
CA ALA A 166 -19.68 -0.18 20.38
C ALA A 166 -20.87 0.67 20.86
N GLN A 167 -21.71 1.16 19.94
CA GLN A 167 -22.93 1.89 20.30
C GLN A 167 -23.90 1.01 21.11
N ASN A 168 -24.11 -0.23 20.66
CA ASN A 168 -25.00 -1.17 21.38
C ASN A 168 -24.47 -1.49 22.77
N MET A 169 -23.16 -1.66 22.94
CA MET A 169 -22.54 -1.86 24.26
C MET A 169 -22.73 -0.66 25.18
N LEU A 170 -22.63 0.56 24.65
CA LEU A 170 -22.87 1.81 25.41
C LEU A 170 -24.34 1.97 25.82
N ILE A 171 -25.28 1.65 24.92
CA ILE A 171 -26.73 1.72 25.18
C ILE A 171 -27.12 0.67 26.22
N ALA A 172 -26.55 -0.53 26.15
CA ALA A 172 -26.80 -1.59 27.13
C ALA A 172 -26.32 -1.21 28.55
N ASN A 173 -25.26 -0.38 28.64
CA ASN A 173 -24.67 0.11 29.89
C ASN A 173 -25.20 1.51 30.25
N GLN A 174 -26.47 1.61 30.64
CA GLN A 174 -27.15 2.89 30.96
C GLN A 174 -26.45 3.71 32.07
N HIS A 175 -25.63 3.08 32.88
CA HIS A 175 -24.86 3.76 33.94
C HIS A 175 -23.54 4.35 33.45
N CYS A 176 -23.11 4.04 32.21
CA CYS A 176 -21.87 4.55 31.66
C CYS A 176 -22.09 5.96 31.05
N LYS A 177 -21.39 6.96 31.60
CA LYS A 177 -21.38 8.32 31.05
C LYS A 177 -20.13 8.52 30.21
N VAL A 178 -20.32 8.91 28.96
CA VAL A 178 -19.21 9.18 28.02
C VAL A 178 -18.96 10.69 27.97
N ILE A 179 -17.71 11.09 28.25
CA ILE A 179 -17.27 12.49 28.18
C ILE A 179 -16.35 12.64 26.97
N GLY A 180 -16.80 13.35 25.93
CA GLY A 180 -16.03 13.69 24.75
C GLY A 180 -15.26 15.01 24.95
N ILE A 181 -13.94 14.99 24.76
CA ILE A 181 -13.10 16.19 24.83
C ILE A 181 -12.59 16.52 23.43
N THR A 182 -13.00 17.67 22.91
CA THR A 182 -12.57 18.18 21.62
C THR A 182 -11.82 19.50 21.78
N GLY A 183 -10.98 19.83 20.83
CA GLY A 183 -10.21 21.08 20.83
C GLY A 183 -8.96 21.01 19.97
N SER A 184 -8.43 22.16 19.59
CA SER A 184 -7.19 22.26 18.81
C SER A 184 -5.96 21.96 19.67
N PHE A 185 -5.93 22.44 20.91
CA PHE A 185 -4.83 22.23 21.87
C PHE A 185 -5.39 21.73 23.21
N GLY A 186 -4.51 21.15 24.03
CA GLY A 186 -4.80 20.80 25.43
C GLY A 186 -5.69 19.57 25.64
N LYS A 187 -6.18 18.88 24.59
CA LYS A 187 -7.04 17.70 24.73
C LYS A 187 -6.52 16.64 25.71
N THR A 188 -5.24 16.31 25.59
CA THR A 188 -4.60 15.28 26.45
C THR A 188 -4.48 15.76 27.88
N SER A 189 -4.10 17.02 28.10
CA SER A 189 -4.01 17.60 29.44
C SER A 189 -5.36 17.67 30.11
N THR A 190 -6.38 18.18 29.40
CA THR A 190 -7.77 18.23 29.89
C THR A 190 -8.30 16.86 30.23
N LYS A 191 -8.05 15.84 29.38
CA LYS A 191 -8.42 14.45 29.63
C LYS A 191 -7.84 13.93 30.95
N ASN A 192 -6.54 14.17 31.18
CA ASN A 192 -5.86 13.73 32.40
C ASN A 192 -6.42 14.42 33.63
N ILE A 193 -6.64 15.73 33.58
CA ILE A 193 -7.20 16.51 34.67
C ILE A 193 -8.63 16.03 35.01
N VAL A 194 -9.49 15.90 33.99
CA VAL A 194 -10.87 15.42 34.19
C VAL A 194 -10.88 14.01 34.78
N ASN A 195 -10.02 13.11 34.28
CA ASN A 195 -9.91 11.78 34.84
C ASN A 195 -9.47 11.81 36.32
N GLN A 196 -8.47 12.62 36.67
CA GLN A 196 -7.99 12.73 38.05
C GLN A 196 -9.07 13.29 38.97
N LEU A 197 -9.82 14.31 38.57
CA LEU A 197 -10.90 14.89 39.35
C LEU A 197 -12.06 13.89 39.57
N LEU A 198 -12.48 13.18 38.52
CA LEU A 198 -13.59 12.26 38.61
C LEU A 198 -13.23 10.94 39.30
N SER A 199 -11.99 10.50 39.23
CA SER A 199 -11.54 9.25 39.88
C SER A 199 -11.62 9.27 41.41
N SER A 200 -11.74 10.47 42.02
CA SER A 200 -11.96 10.60 43.47
C SER A 200 -13.34 10.10 43.91
N ARG A 201 -14.32 10.06 43.02
CA ARG A 201 -15.71 9.72 43.33
C ARG A 201 -16.33 8.64 42.44
N TYR A 202 -15.79 8.44 41.21
CA TYR A 202 -16.34 7.54 40.22
C TYR A 202 -15.28 6.57 39.71
N TYR A 203 -15.71 5.38 39.29
CA TYR A 203 -14.85 4.51 38.51
C TYR A 203 -14.69 5.08 37.09
N CYS A 204 -13.50 5.59 36.76
CA CYS A 204 -13.21 6.26 35.51
C CYS A 204 -12.28 5.41 34.63
N PHE A 205 -12.62 5.29 33.37
CA PHE A 205 -11.77 4.74 32.33
C PHE A 205 -11.34 5.83 31.36
N MET A 206 -10.05 5.98 31.18
CA MET A 206 -9.48 6.98 30.28
C MET A 206 -8.76 6.27 29.12
N THR A 207 -9.00 6.72 27.89
CA THR A 207 -8.29 6.20 26.70
C THR A 207 -6.76 6.38 26.87
N PRO A 208 -5.93 5.34 26.60
CA PRO A 208 -4.48 5.39 26.90
C PRO A 208 -3.71 6.38 26.01
N ALA A 209 -4.21 6.68 24.82
CA ALA A 209 -3.56 7.59 23.86
C ALA A 209 -4.51 8.71 23.41
N SER A 210 -3.97 9.74 22.78
CA SER A 210 -4.76 10.74 22.04
C SER A 210 -5.04 10.21 20.64
N TYR A 211 -6.32 10.02 20.31
CA TYR A 211 -6.74 9.71 18.95
C TYR A 211 -6.96 11.03 18.21
N ASN A 212 -6.01 11.37 17.35
CA ASN A 212 -6.17 12.47 16.39
C ASN A 212 -6.62 11.84 15.07
N ASN A 213 -7.79 12.19 14.60
CA ASN A 213 -8.27 11.88 13.25
C ASN A 213 -7.63 12.84 12.24
#